data_e8b583abb66fb4b5fdd1d22168dfea60
#
_entry.id   e8b583abb66fb4b5fdd1d22168dfea60
#
_cell.length_a   1.000
_cell.length_b   1.000
_cell.length_c   1.000
_cell.angle_alpha   90.00
_cell.angle_beta   90.00
_cell.angle_gamma   90.00
#
_symmetry.space_group_name_H-M   'P 1'
#
loop_
_entity.id
_entity.type
_entity.pdbx_description
1 polymer ?
#
loop_
_entity_poly.entity_id
_entity_poly.type
_entity_poly.pdbx_seq_one_letter_code
_entity_poly.pdbx_strand_id
1 'polypeptide(L)'
;MTARLMPDLPHAPLQARLLRLSYPMAALGAGLAVPLLALGPATMAGTMVILVAALMVAASCDRGALIKSTADHAFTLVGGAVLFVFACWLMSALGSFEPGRSLEKWGRTLIFIPLAVMLYHHLSADRKALELGLRTLLIVTLLCGIFVLLCRYYRPVTPDFLKYSFTGDLFKILKSYGSAAACLIPVTLVAGISQGGIWRWLGLACVPVLVGVIYMVESRAGVLGLGGGAFILFVWWLVRNLPHRLAWGAVILIMALSSWSIINRLPSPPITNDTSFEIPFSLIDQHRQIIWGFTLEKAEAAPWFGHGPDLINRLPGANIKIPNFNQQYIPAHPHNWAIEIFAETGRVGMAALLMALFLFLRELLRRPPTLLIGGVLALNGIYWVSGLANVSFWSAWWQGTYLLLSALLFAAMRLDEA
;
A
#
# COMPACT_ATOMS: atom_id res chain seq x y z
N MET A 1 12.73 -10.10 27.08
CA MET A 1 14.22 -10.13 27.01
C MET A 1 14.67 -8.67 27.02
N THR A 2 15.03 -8.16 28.18
CA THR A 2 15.35 -6.73 28.42
C THR A 2 16.58 -6.34 27.62
N ALA A 3 16.41 -5.37 26.72
CA ALA A 3 17.51 -4.73 26.02
C ALA A 3 18.47 -4.09 27.04
N ARG A 4 19.53 -4.76 27.37
CA ARG A 4 20.65 -4.17 28.13
C ARG A 4 21.23 -3.06 27.26
N LEU A 5 20.99 -1.82 27.64
CA LEU A 5 21.77 -0.67 27.19
C LEU A 5 23.26 -0.98 27.46
N MET A 6 23.98 -1.42 26.46
CA MET A 6 25.44 -1.51 26.56
C MET A 6 25.98 -0.08 26.62
N PRO A 7 26.80 0.26 27.62
CA PRO A 7 27.40 1.59 27.72
C PRO A 7 28.28 1.89 26.49
N ASP A 8 28.44 3.17 26.18
CA ASP A 8 29.29 3.67 25.09
C ASP A 8 30.76 3.35 25.39
N LEU A 9 31.17 2.13 25.05
CA LEU A 9 32.58 1.73 25.14
C LEU A 9 33.25 2.10 23.82
N PRO A 10 34.32 2.92 23.84
CA PRO A 10 35.05 3.33 22.63
C PRO A 10 35.70 2.15 21.88
N HIS A 11 35.74 0.95 22.47
CA HIS A 11 36.33 -0.27 21.93
C HIS A 11 35.28 -1.35 21.57
N ALA A 12 34.02 -0.99 21.36
CA ALA A 12 33.04 -1.98 20.90
C ALA A 12 33.50 -2.60 19.57
N PRO A 13 33.37 -3.94 19.39
CA PRO A 13 33.74 -4.60 18.13
C PRO A 13 32.98 -3.95 16.96
N LEU A 14 33.59 -3.92 15.78
CA LEU A 14 33.06 -3.27 14.58
C LEU A 14 31.60 -3.65 14.30
N GLN A 15 31.27 -4.93 14.45
CA GLN A 15 29.89 -5.43 14.29
C GLN A 15 28.88 -4.74 15.21
N ALA A 16 29.25 -4.52 16.48
CA ALA A 16 28.35 -3.83 17.42
C ALA A 16 28.14 -2.36 17.06
N ARG A 17 29.16 -1.68 16.50
CA ARG A 17 29.05 -0.30 16.01
C ARG A 17 28.16 -0.24 14.75
N LEU A 18 28.37 -1.15 13.82
CA LEU A 18 27.57 -1.24 12.59
C LEU A 18 26.09 -1.52 12.91
N LEU A 19 25.82 -2.46 13.82
CA LEU A 19 24.47 -2.75 14.27
C LEU A 19 23.82 -1.52 14.93
N ARG A 20 24.51 -0.78 15.79
CA ARG A 20 24.00 0.44 16.39
C ARG A 20 23.68 1.53 15.37
N LEU A 21 24.47 1.67 14.31
CA LEU A 21 24.23 2.64 13.24
C LEU A 21 23.08 2.23 12.35
N SER A 22 22.82 0.94 12.17
CA SER A 22 21.73 0.46 11.33
C SER A 22 20.34 0.83 11.88
N TYR A 23 20.15 0.91 13.20
CA TYR A 23 18.87 1.27 13.83
C TYR A 23 18.38 2.66 13.41
N PRO A 24 19.12 3.77 13.64
CA PRO A 24 18.67 5.09 13.22
C PRO A 24 18.60 5.23 11.70
N MET A 25 19.48 4.59 10.93
CA MET A 25 19.42 4.63 9.46
C MET A 25 18.15 3.97 8.91
N ALA A 26 17.79 2.78 9.42
CA ALA A 26 16.56 2.10 9.05
C ALA A 26 15.32 2.92 9.46
N ALA A 27 15.34 3.50 10.66
CA ALA A 27 14.26 4.34 11.15
C ALA A 27 14.05 5.59 10.30
N LEU A 28 15.14 6.32 9.97
CA LEU A 28 15.09 7.47 9.08
C LEU A 28 14.60 7.08 7.68
N GLY A 29 15.14 6.00 7.10
CA GLY A 29 14.69 5.50 5.80
C GLY A 29 13.20 5.17 5.78
N ALA A 30 12.68 4.50 6.82
CA ALA A 30 11.27 4.17 6.93
C ALA A 30 10.38 5.42 7.11
N GLY A 31 10.83 6.41 7.91
CA GLY A 31 10.10 7.65 8.12
C GLY A 31 10.09 8.58 6.91
N LEU A 32 11.14 8.58 6.10
CA LEU A 32 11.31 9.43 4.92
C LEU A 32 10.61 8.89 3.67
N ALA A 33 10.64 7.57 3.45
CA ALA A 33 10.37 6.98 2.14
C ALA A 33 8.99 7.35 1.58
N VAL A 34 7.93 7.18 2.35
CA VAL A 34 6.55 7.44 1.87
C VAL A 34 6.27 8.94 1.72
N PRO A 35 6.61 9.82 2.69
CA PRO A 35 6.41 11.26 2.51
C PRO A 35 7.17 11.85 1.33
N LEU A 36 8.41 11.41 1.07
CA LEU A 36 9.21 11.91 -0.05
C LEU A 36 8.68 11.49 -1.44
N LEU A 37 7.68 10.60 -1.50
CA LEU A 37 6.94 10.35 -2.73
C LEU A 37 6.28 11.63 -3.29
N ALA A 38 6.09 12.66 -2.47
CA ALA A 38 5.70 13.99 -2.91
C ALA A 38 6.67 14.60 -3.93
N LEU A 39 7.94 14.21 -3.87
CA LEU A 39 8.98 14.64 -4.81
C LEU A 39 9.16 13.68 -6.00
N GLY A 40 8.41 12.58 -6.01
CA GLY A 40 8.37 11.57 -7.07
C GLY A 40 8.84 10.17 -6.63
N PRO A 41 8.52 9.13 -7.42
CA PRO A 41 8.87 7.75 -7.08
C PRO A 41 10.38 7.49 -6.95
N ALA A 42 11.21 8.26 -7.65
CA ALA A 42 12.67 8.12 -7.60
C ALA A 42 13.25 8.48 -6.23
N THR A 43 12.68 9.48 -5.54
CA THR A 43 13.11 9.88 -4.19
C THR A 43 12.75 8.82 -3.16
N MET A 44 11.56 8.22 -3.27
CA MET A 44 11.21 7.06 -2.46
C MET A 44 12.16 5.88 -2.73
N ALA A 45 12.49 5.59 -3.99
CA ALA A 45 13.42 4.52 -4.33
C ALA A 45 14.82 4.77 -3.72
N GLY A 46 15.33 6.00 -3.78
CA GLY A 46 16.60 6.36 -3.14
C GLY A 46 16.62 6.15 -1.63
N THR A 47 15.54 6.54 -0.94
CA THR A 47 15.41 6.28 0.51
C THR A 47 15.27 4.79 0.83
N MET A 48 14.62 4.03 -0.03
CA MET A 48 14.54 2.57 0.10
C MET A 48 15.90 1.88 -0.04
N VAL A 49 16.79 2.38 -0.88
CA VAL A 49 18.17 1.85 -0.98
C VAL A 49 18.90 2.02 0.34
N ILE A 50 18.81 3.20 0.97
CA ILE A 50 19.41 3.46 2.30
C ILE A 50 18.83 2.52 3.35
N LEU A 51 17.51 2.37 3.37
CA LEU A 51 16.80 1.46 4.28
C LEU A 51 17.27 0.01 4.11
N VAL A 52 17.27 -0.49 2.88
CA VAL A 52 17.70 -1.86 2.58
C VAL A 52 19.17 -2.07 2.96
N ALA A 53 20.06 -1.12 2.67
CA ALA A 53 21.45 -1.18 3.09
C ALA A 53 21.59 -1.31 4.62
N ALA A 54 20.83 -0.48 5.38
CA ALA A 54 20.81 -0.56 6.84
C ALA A 54 20.32 -1.94 7.35
N LEU A 55 19.26 -2.48 6.74
CA LEU A 55 18.73 -3.80 7.09
C LEU A 55 19.71 -4.94 6.73
N MET A 56 20.43 -4.84 5.61
CA MET A 56 21.45 -5.81 5.23
C MET A 56 22.65 -5.79 6.19
N VAL A 57 23.06 -4.61 6.66
CA VAL A 57 24.07 -4.47 7.71
C VAL A 57 23.58 -5.13 9.00
N ALA A 58 22.36 -4.87 9.45
CA ALA A 58 21.76 -5.50 10.61
C ALA A 58 21.73 -7.03 10.46
N ALA A 59 21.28 -7.53 9.30
CA ALA A 59 21.23 -8.96 8.99
C ALA A 59 22.62 -9.62 8.98
N SER A 60 23.66 -8.90 8.56
CA SER A 60 25.03 -9.43 8.60
C SER A 60 25.57 -9.58 10.02
N CYS A 61 25.09 -8.74 10.95
CA CYS A 61 25.49 -8.76 12.36
C CYS A 61 24.70 -9.80 13.19
N ASP A 62 23.45 -10.08 12.85
CA ASP A 62 22.57 -11.00 13.59
C ASP A 62 21.66 -11.82 12.65
N ARG A 63 22.29 -12.70 11.87
CA ARG A 63 21.56 -13.59 10.94
C ARG A 63 20.60 -14.53 11.65
N GLY A 64 20.99 -15.02 12.83
CA GLY A 64 20.21 -16.02 13.57
C GLY A 64 18.85 -15.48 14.00
N ALA A 65 18.83 -14.31 14.62
CA ALA A 65 17.58 -13.67 15.05
C ALA A 65 16.67 -13.33 13.87
N LEU A 66 17.25 -12.88 12.75
CA LEU A 66 16.50 -12.53 11.56
C LEU A 66 15.84 -13.75 10.91
N ILE A 67 16.61 -14.83 10.68
CA ILE A 67 16.10 -16.08 10.09
C ILE A 67 14.99 -16.63 10.99
N LYS A 68 15.21 -16.67 12.30
CA LYS A 68 14.22 -17.13 13.26
C LYS A 68 12.95 -16.27 13.19
N SER A 69 13.07 -14.95 13.24
CA SER A 69 11.91 -14.05 13.17
C SER A 69 11.12 -14.24 11.87
N THR A 70 11.81 -14.36 10.74
CA THR A 70 11.14 -14.57 9.44
C THR A 70 10.43 -15.93 9.40
N ALA A 71 11.07 -16.98 9.91
CA ALA A 71 10.48 -18.31 10.00
C ALA A 71 9.26 -18.32 10.93
N ASP A 72 9.37 -17.72 12.13
CA ASP A 72 8.27 -17.66 13.09
C ASP A 72 7.01 -16.99 12.47
N HIS A 73 7.17 -15.96 11.62
CA HIS A 73 6.07 -15.33 10.92
C HIS A 73 5.56 -16.17 9.73
N ALA A 74 6.44 -16.81 8.98
CA ALA A 74 6.09 -17.67 7.85
C ALA A 74 5.24 -18.88 8.27
N PHE A 75 5.51 -19.45 9.45
CA PHE A 75 4.76 -20.60 9.97
C PHE A 75 3.46 -20.24 10.72
N THR A 76 3.08 -18.96 10.76
CA THR A 76 1.72 -18.59 11.20
C THR A 76 0.68 -18.95 10.14
N LEU A 77 -0.60 -19.02 10.53
CA LEU A 77 -1.69 -19.25 9.58
C LEU A 77 -1.72 -18.19 8.46
N VAL A 78 -1.51 -16.92 8.84
CA VAL A 78 -1.45 -15.80 7.87
C VAL A 78 -0.20 -15.91 6.99
N GLY A 79 0.95 -16.19 7.57
CA GLY A 79 2.20 -16.38 6.82
C GLY A 79 2.11 -17.53 5.83
N GLY A 80 1.56 -18.68 6.26
CA GLY A 80 1.29 -19.82 5.39
C GLY A 80 0.33 -19.49 4.23
N ALA A 81 -0.71 -18.69 4.50
CA ALA A 81 -1.62 -18.22 3.45
C ALA A 81 -0.91 -17.30 2.45
N VAL A 82 -0.05 -16.40 2.92
CA VAL A 82 0.77 -15.54 2.04
C VAL A 82 1.72 -16.37 1.18
N LEU A 83 2.40 -17.35 1.76
CA LEU A 83 3.26 -18.28 0.99
C LEU A 83 2.46 -19.05 -0.06
N PHE A 84 1.24 -19.47 0.26
CA PHE A 84 0.34 -20.13 -0.69
C PHE A 84 -0.07 -19.19 -1.84
N VAL A 85 -0.34 -17.91 -1.57
CA VAL A 85 -0.56 -16.90 -2.63
C VAL A 85 0.61 -16.87 -3.59
N PHE A 86 1.84 -16.76 -3.06
CA PHE A 86 3.04 -16.71 -3.90
C PHE A 86 3.28 -18.01 -4.68
N ALA A 87 2.94 -19.17 -4.12
CA ALA A 87 2.99 -20.43 -4.86
C ALA A 87 1.98 -20.45 -6.04
N CYS A 88 0.74 -19.99 -5.82
CA CYS A 88 -0.26 -19.89 -6.89
C CYS A 88 0.18 -18.88 -7.98
N TRP A 89 0.72 -17.73 -7.57
CA TRP A 89 1.22 -16.72 -8.52
C TRP A 89 2.47 -17.17 -9.27
N LEU A 90 3.31 -18.00 -8.68
CA LEU A 90 4.45 -18.61 -9.35
C LEU A 90 3.98 -19.51 -10.51
N MET A 91 2.93 -20.32 -10.28
CA MET A 91 2.36 -21.15 -11.35
C MET A 91 1.85 -20.30 -12.52
N SER A 92 1.20 -19.17 -12.21
CA SER A 92 0.80 -18.19 -13.22
C SER A 92 2.00 -17.59 -13.97
N ALA A 93 3.04 -17.20 -13.24
CA ALA A 93 4.23 -16.60 -13.84
C ALA A 93 4.99 -17.57 -14.76
N LEU A 94 5.13 -18.84 -14.33
CA LEU A 94 5.79 -19.87 -15.13
C LEU A 94 5.01 -20.26 -16.40
N GLY A 95 3.66 -20.26 -16.31
CA GLY A 95 2.76 -20.57 -17.43
C GLY A 95 2.49 -19.38 -18.37
N SER A 96 3.05 -18.20 -18.11
CA SER A 96 2.81 -17.00 -18.90
C SER A 96 3.54 -17.02 -20.24
N PHE A 97 3.10 -16.19 -21.20
CA PHE A 97 3.77 -16.06 -22.50
C PHE A 97 5.06 -15.21 -22.45
N GLU A 98 5.30 -14.44 -21.38
CA GLU A 98 6.56 -13.75 -21.06
C GLU A 98 7.04 -14.12 -19.62
N PRO A 99 7.52 -15.36 -19.38
CA PRO A 99 7.84 -15.82 -18.04
C PRO A 99 8.90 -14.96 -17.32
N GLY A 100 9.90 -14.47 -18.06
CA GLY A 100 10.97 -13.65 -17.50
C GLY A 100 10.45 -12.37 -16.85
N ARG A 101 9.52 -11.66 -17.52
CA ARG A 101 8.88 -10.46 -16.97
C ARG A 101 8.01 -10.77 -15.77
N SER A 102 7.17 -11.78 -15.86
CA SER A 102 6.28 -12.20 -14.79
C SER A 102 7.05 -12.66 -13.56
N LEU A 103 8.12 -13.42 -13.73
CA LEU A 103 8.99 -13.85 -12.63
C LEU A 103 9.73 -12.67 -11.98
N GLU A 104 10.16 -11.67 -12.76
CA GLU A 104 10.72 -10.43 -12.20
C GLU A 104 9.74 -9.73 -11.25
N LYS A 105 8.48 -9.54 -11.66
CA LYS A 105 7.46 -8.89 -10.84
C LYS A 105 7.07 -9.72 -9.62
N TRP A 106 6.88 -11.02 -9.83
CA TRP A 106 6.63 -11.98 -8.77
C TRP A 106 7.76 -11.99 -7.74
N GLY A 107 9.01 -12.14 -8.19
CA GLY A 107 10.18 -12.22 -7.31
C GLY A 107 10.42 -10.91 -6.55
N ARG A 108 10.25 -9.75 -7.19
CA ARG A 108 10.33 -8.46 -6.51
C ARG A 108 9.28 -8.33 -5.41
N THR A 109 8.03 -8.70 -5.69
CA THR A 109 6.95 -8.66 -4.70
C THR A 109 7.22 -9.62 -3.54
N LEU A 110 7.73 -10.82 -3.85
CA LEU A 110 8.13 -11.80 -2.83
C LEU A 110 9.23 -11.25 -1.92
N ILE A 111 10.26 -10.59 -2.45
CA ILE A 111 11.37 -10.03 -1.67
C ILE A 111 10.91 -8.88 -0.76
N PHE A 112 9.90 -8.14 -1.14
CA PHE A 112 9.39 -7.04 -0.31
C PHE A 112 8.81 -7.52 1.03
N ILE A 113 8.25 -8.74 1.08
CA ILE A 113 7.66 -9.28 2.32
C ILE A 113 8.73 -9.50 3.40
N PRO A 114 9.80 -10.30 3.17
CA PRO A 114 10.85 -10.46 4.17
C PRO A 114 11.54 -9.15 4.53
N LEU A 115 11.73 -8.21 3.60
CA LEU A 115 12.25 -6.88 3.92
C LEU A 115 11.35 -6.11 4.90
N ALA A 116 10.03 -6.18 4.73
CA ALA A 116 9.09 -5.58 5.67
C ALA A 116 9.12 -6.26 7.05
N VAL A 117 9.23 -7.60 7.09
CA VAL A 117 9.40 -8.36 8.34
C VAL A 117 10.72 -8.01 9.02
N MET A 118 11.81 -7.87 8.26
CA MET A 118 13.11 -7.42 8.78
C MET A 118 13.00 -6.03 9.40
N LEU A 119 12.37 -5.10 8.71
CA LEU A 119 12.16 -3.74 9.20
C LEU A 119 11.32 -3.75 10.50
N TYR A 120 10.20 -4.47 10.49
CA TYR A 120 9.38 -4.66 11.68
C TYR A 120 10.19 -5.19 12.87
N HIS A 121 10.94 -6.28 12.66
CA HIS A 121 11.77 -6.89 13.70
C HIS A 121 12.83 -5.91 14.22
N HIS A 122 13.52 -5.22 13.30
CA HIS A 122 14.56 -4.27 13.63
C HIS A 122 14.03 -3.08 14.43
N LEU A 123 12.93 -2.45 14.00
CA LEU A 123 12.31 -1.34 14.72
C LEU A 123 11.68 -1.77 16.06
N SER A 124 11.18 -3.00 16.17
CA SER A 124 10.64 -3.53 17.43
C SER A 124 11.72 -3.82 18.47
N ALA A 125 12.99 -3.90 18.08
CA ALA A 125 14.11 -4.16 18.98
C ALA A 125 14.66 -2.90 19.65
N ASP A 126 14.41 -1.71 19.09
CA ASP A 126 14.89 -0.42 19.63
C ASP A 126 13.78 0.65 19.61
N ARG A 127 13.23 0.91 20.80
CA ARG A 127 12.19 1.94 20.99
C ARG A 127 12.62 3.32 20.52
N LYS A 128 13.90 3.72 20.75
CA LYS A 128 14.40 5.03 20.34
C LYS A 128 14.47 5.15 18.81
N ALA A 129 14.88 4.09 18.14
CA ALA A 129 14.87 4.04 16.68
C ALA A 129 13.44 4.14 16.14
N LEU A 130 12.48 3.39 16.68
CA LEU A 130 11.09 3.50 16.28
C LEU A 130 10.55 4.92 16.49
N GLU A 131 10.78 5.53 17.66
CA GLU A 131 10.38 6.90 17.93
C GLU A 131 10.98 7.89 16.93
N LEU A 132 12.26 7.72 16.59
CA LEU A 132 12.94 8.52 15.56
C LEU A 132 12.22 8.37 14.19
N GLY A 133 11.92 7.15 13.78
CA GLY A 133 11.20 6.87 12.53
C GLY A 133 9.83 7.52 12.48
N LEU A 134 9.03 7.40 13.56
CA LEU A 134 7.70 7.99 13.66
C LEU A 134 7.74 9.53 13.68
N ARG A 135 8.71 10.13 14.40
CA ARG A 135 8.90 11.60 14.43
C ARG A 135 9.33 12.12 13.05
N THR A 136 10.25 11.42 12.40
CA THR A 136 10.66 11.74 11.03
C THR A 136 9.47 11.67 10.07
N LEU A 137 8.67 10.62 10.17
CA LEU A 137 7.44 10.49 9.38
C LEU A 137 6.52 11.70 9.56
N LEU A 138 6.25 12.11 10.81
CA LEU A 138 5.37 13.24 11.12
C LEU A 138 5.89 14.55 10.52
N ILE A 139 7.16 14.89 10.78
CA ILE A 139 7.75 16.13 10.32
C ILE A 139 7.76 16.18 8.79
N VAL A 140 8.27 15.12 8.15
CA VAL A 140 8.44 15.11 6.69
C VAL A 140 7.11 15.02 5.97
N THR A 141 6.11 14.30 6.53
CA THR A 141 4.75 14.30 6.00
C THR A 141 4.15 15.71 6.00
N LEU A 142 4.27 16.44 7.09
CA LEU A 142 3.75 17.80 7.18
C LEU A 142 4.47 18.73 6.18
N LEU A 143 5.80 18.68 6.13
CA LEU A 143 6.60 19.50 5.21
C LEU A 143 6.28 19.17 3.74
N CYS A 144 6.25 17.91 3.37
CA CYS A 144 5.91 17.47 2.00
C CYS A 144 4.47 17.81 1.63
N GLY A 145 3.52 17.65 2.56
CA GLY A 145 2.13 18.05 2.33
C GLY A 145 1.99 19.55 2.08
N ILE A 146 2.61 20.39 2.92
CA ILE A 146 2.64 21.85 2.73
C ILE A 146 3.31 22.20 1.41
N PHE A 147 4.45 21.56 1.08
CA PHE A 147 5.15 21.78 -0.18
C PHE A 147 4.23 21.51 -1.39
N VAL A 148 3.50 20.40 -1.40
CA VAL A 148 2.56 20.06 -2.49
C VAL A 148 1.45 21.10 -2.60
N LEU A 149 0.89 21.56 -1.47
CA LEU A 149 -0.13 22.61 -1.46
C LEU A 149 0.43 23.95 -2.01
N LEU A 150 1.64 24.32 -1.62
CA LEU A 150 2.32 25.52 -2.13
C LEU A 150 2.59 25.42 -3.64
N CYS A 151 3.07 24.29 -4.13
CA CYS A 151 3.27 24.05 -5.56
C CYS A 151 1.96 24.21 -6.37
N ARG A 152 0.82 23.94 -5.77
CA ARG A 152 -0.49 24.15 -6.42
C ARG A 152 -0.80 25.62 -6.63
N TYR A 153 -0.52 26.45 -5.62
CA TYR A 153 -0.86 27.87 -5.67
C TYR A 153 0.23 28.70 -6.35
N TYR A 154 1.51 28.34 -6.17
CA TYR A 154 2.68 29.08 -6.62
C TYR A 154 3.47 28.27 -7.64
N ARG A 155 2.90 28.02 -8.83
CA ARG A 155 3.53 27.27 -9.93
C ARG A 155 4.98 27.63 -10.26
N PRO A 156 5.49 28.86 -10.02
CA PRO A 156 6.88 29.21 -10.32
C PRO A 156 7.92 28.59 -9.37
N VAL A 157 7.51 28.04 -8.22
CA VAL A 157 8.43 27.58 -7.16
C VAL A 157 8.81 26.10 -7.31
N THR A 158 8.36 25.41 -8.36
CA THR A 158 8.83 24.04 -8.60
C THR A 158 10.29 24.03 -9.00
N PRO A 159 11.20 23.47 -8.17
CA PRO A 159 12.60 23.35 -8.51
C PRO A 159 12.79 22.62 -9.84
N ASP A 160 13.76 23.03 -10.64
CA ASP A 160 13.98 22.47 -11.99
C ASP A 160 14.27 20.98 -12.00
N PHE A 161 14.82 20.42 -10.90
CA PHE A 161 15.03 18.99 -10.77
C PHE A 161 13.72 18.20 -10.65
N LEU A 162 12.65 18.82 -10.17
CA LEU A 162 11.30 18.23 -10.18
C LEU A 162 10.67 18.26 -11.58
N LYS A 163 11.06 19.21 -12.42
CA LYS A 163 10.63 19.27 -13.82
C LYS A 163 11.15 18.11 -14.65
N TYR A 164 12.18 17.42 -14.23
CA TYR A 164 12.76 16.30 -14.97
C TYR A 164 11.75 15.15 -15.25
N SER A 165 10.74 15.06 -14.41
CA SER A 165 9.61 14.16 -14.61
C SER A 165 8.38 14.84 -15.26
N PHE A 166 8.46 16.14 -15.59
CA PHE A 166 7.28 17.02 -15.74
C PHE A 166 7.17 17.69 -17.10
N THR A 167 7.37 16.94 -18.16
CA THR A 167 6.92 17.36 -19.51
C THR A 167 5.38 17.40 -19.64
N GLY A 168 4.64 17.19 -18.56
CA GLY A 168 3.20 17.11 -18.52
C GLY A 168 2.56 17.87 -17.35
N ASP A 169 1.26 17.66 -17.16
CA ASP A 169 0.46 18.25 -16.11
C ASP A 169 0.97 17.82 -14.71
N LEU A 170 1.46 18.76 -13.91
CA LEU A 170 1.97 18.58 -12.56
C LEU A 170 1.03 17.74 -11.69
N PHE A 171 -0.29 17.88 -11.90
CA PHE A 171 -1.31 17.14 -11.16
C PHE A 171 -1.31 15.64 -11.43
N LYS A 172 -1.03 15.22 -12.68
CA LYS A 172 -1.03 13.79 -13.03
C LYS A 172 0.05 13.05 -12.28
N ILE A 173 1.17 13.71 -12.03
CA ILE A 173 2.33 13.12 -11.34
C ILE A 173 2.10 13.05 -9.83
N LEU A 174 1.51 14.09 -9.26
CA LEU A 174 1.17 14.14 -7.84
C LEU A 174 -0.02 13.23 -7.44
N LYS A 175 -0.76 12.68 -8.40
CA LYS A 175 -1.84 11.70 -8.10
C LYS A 175 -1.37 10.48 -7.31
N SER A 176 -0.16 10.01 -7.58
CA SER A 176 0.44 8.91 -6.80
C SER A 176 0.60 9.30 -5.34
N TYR A 177 1.12 10.52 -5.09
CA TYR A 177 1.23 11.02 -3.71
C TYR A 177 -0.13 11.21 -3.05
N GLY A 178 -1.18 11.65 -3.77
CA GLY A 178 -2.54 11.77 -3.24
C GLY A 178 -3.10 10.46 -2.69
N SER A 179 -2.78 9.32 -3.33
CA SER A 179 -3.16 7.99 -2.82
C SER A 179 -2.33 7.58 -1.61
N ALA A 180 -1.02 7.86 -1.62
CA ALA A 180 -0.13 7.62 -0.47
C ALA A 180 -0.50 8.53 0.72
N ALA A 181 -0.92 9.77 0.47
CA ALA A 181 -1.40 10.71 1.48
C ALA A 181 -2.59 10.16 2.27
N ALA A 182 -3.52 9.47 1.60
CA ALA A 182 -4.61 8.80 2.29
C ALA A 182 -4.09 7.72 3.26
N CYS A 183 -3.10 6.91 2.85
CA CYS A 183 -2.47 5.90 3.71
C CYS A 183 -1.69 6.52 4.88
N LEU A 184 -1.11 7.72 4.71
CA LEU A 184 -0.38 8.42 5.77
C LEU A 184 -1.29 8.94 6.88
N ILE A 185 -2.57 9.25 6.61
CA ILE A 185 -3.50 9.81 7.61
C ILE A 185 -3.59 8.95 8.88
N PRO A 186 -4.00 7.67 8.84
CA PRO A 186 -4.10 6.87 10.05
C PRO A 186 -2.75 6.67 10.73
N VAL A 187 -1.65 6.57 9.97
CA VAL A 187 -0.32 6.34 10.53
C VAL A 187 0.21 7.57 11.27
N THR A 188 0.02 8.77 10.70
CA THR A 188 0.42 10.03 11.35
C THR A 188 -0.42 10.32 12.58
N LEU A 189 -1.73 10.02 12.57
CA LEU A 189 -2.58 10.12 13.75
C LEU A 189 -2.09 9.21 14.87
N VAL A 190 -1.88 7.94 14.57
CA VAL A 190 -1.39 6.96 15.54
C VAL A 190 -0.01 7.37 16.06
N ALA A 191 0.92 7.72 15.17
CA ALA A 191 2.27 8.15 15.55
C ALA A 191 2.23 9.38 16.48
N GLY A 192 1.42 10.38 16.15
CA GLY A 192 1.31 11.59 16.96
C GLY A 192 0.69 11.33 18.34
N ILE A 193 -0.41 10.56 18.38
CA ILE A 193 -1.13 10.28 19.66
C ILE A 193 -0.28 9.40 20.57
N SER A 194 0.38 8.36 20.05
CA SER A 194 1.22 7.47 20.86
C SER A 194 2.47 8.15 21.42
N GLN A 195 3.00 9.16 20.76
CA GLN A 195 4.17 9.91 21.24
C GLN A 195 3.79 11.03 22.23
N GLY A 196 2.57 11.52 22.20
CA GLY A 196 2.08 12.56 23.09
C GLY A 196 2.72 13.92 22.87
N GLY A 197 2.49 14.85 23.80
CA GLY A 197 3.09 16.20 23.77
C GLY A 197 2.90 16.94 22.44
N ILE A 198 3.96 17.56 21.94
CA ILE A 198 3.95 18.29 20.65
C ILE A 198 3.64 17.39 19.45
N TRP A 199 4.05 16.13 19.51
CA TRP A 199 3.86 15.16 18.42
C TRP A 199 2.39 14.87 18.15
N ARG A 200 1.56 14.88 19.21
CA ARG A 200 0.10 14.75 19.08
C ARG A 200 -0.47 15.86 18.21
N TRP A 201 -0.05 17.09 18.42
CA TRP A 201 -0.52 18.23 17.63
C TRP A 201 0.01 18.18 16.19
N LEU A 202 1.26 17.72 16.01
CA LEU A 202 1.81 17.50 14.67
C LEU A 202 1.01 16.44 13.90
N GLY A 203 0.70 15.30 14.55
CA GLY A 203 -0.11 14.25 13.94
C GLY A 203 -1.51 14.73 13.54
N LEU A 204 -2.14 15.53 14.40
CA LEU A 204 -3.43 16.17 14.10
C LEU A 204 -3.32 17.17 12.96
N ALA A 205 -2.24 17.97 12.89
CA ALA A 205 -2.01 18.93 11.81
C ALA A 205 -1.74 18.26 10.45
N CYS A 206 -1.16 17.06 10.43
CA CYS A 206 -1.00 16.30 9.19
C CYS A 206 -2.34 15.98 8.52
N VAL A 207 -3.42 15.76 9.27
CA VAL A 207 -4.71 15.35 8.71
C VAL A 207 -5.29 16.37 7.74
N PRO A 208 -5.56 17.64 8.12
CA PRO A 208 -6.10 18.64 7.20
C PRO A 208 -5.15 18.92 6.03
N VAL A 209 -3.83 18.86 6.24
CA VAL A 209 -2.84 19.04 5.17
C VAL A 209 -2.95 17.91 4.15
N LEU A 210 -3.00 16.65 4.60
CA LEU A 210 -3.12 15.48 3.72
C LEU A 210 -4.48 15.42 3.00
N VAL A 211 -5.57 15.77 3.68
CA VAL A 211 -6.90 15.91 3.06
C VAL A 211 -6.87 17.01 2.00
N GLY A 212 -6.24 18.14 2.30
CA GLY A 212 -6.01 19.22 1.33
C GLY A 212 -5.20 18.75 0.12
N VAL A 213 -4.14 17.96 0.32
CA VAL A 213 -3.37 17.34 -0.77
C VAL A 213 -4.26 16.43 -1.63
N ILE A 214 -5.01 15.51 -1.02
CA ILE A 214 -5.90 14.58 -1.74
C ILE A 214 -6.89 15.35 -2.61
N TYR A 215 -7.49 16.41 -2.06
CA TYR A 215 -8.42 17.27 -2.78
C TYR A 215 -7.73 18.02 -3.93
N MET A 216 -6.59 18.67 -3.66
CA MET A 216 -5.90 19.53 -4.62
C MET A 216 -5.28 18.78 -5.79
N VAL A 217 -4.87 17.52 -5.59
CA VAL A 217 -4.36 16.65 -6.68
C VAL A 217 -5.47 15.82 -7.34
N GLU A 218 -6.73 16.07 -6.96
CA GLU A 218 -7.90 15.34 -7.49
C GLU A 218 -7.75 13.81 -7.41
N SER A 219 -7.24 13.32 -6.27
CA SER A 219 -6.99 11.90 -6.09
C SER A 219 -8.28 11.14 -5.76
N ARG A 220 -9.03 10.73 -6.78
CA ARG A 220 -10.23 9.88 -6.61
C ARG A 220 -9.93 8.61 -5.83
N ALA A 221 -8.78 8.00 -6.09
CA ALA A 221 -8.32 6.82 -5.38
C ALA A 221 -8.06 7.12 -3.88
N GLY A 222 -7.50 8.29 -3.56
CA GLY A 222 -7.33 8.73 -2.16
C GLY A 222 -8.67 8.91 -1.44
N VAL A 223 -9.65 9.56 -2.09
CA VAL A 223 -11.01 9.74 -1.52
C VAL A 223 -11.69 8.39 -1.31
N LEU A 224 -11.65 7.51 -2.31
CA LEU A 224 -12.20 6.16 -2.23
C LEU A 224 -11.53 5.36 -1.09
N GLY A 225 -10.21 5.49 -0.97
CA GLY A 225 -9.44 4.88 0.13
C GLY A 225 -9.90 5.35 1.51
N LEU A 226 -10.09 6.66 1.71
CA LEU A 226 -10.62 7.18 2.98
C LEU A 226 -11.99 6.59 3.33
N GLY A 227 -12.86 6.44 2.32
CA GLY A 227 -14.13 5.71 2.47
C GLY A 227 -13.92 4.26 2.91
N GLY A 228 -12.94 3.56 2.32
CA GLY A 228 -12.57 2.20 2.70
C GLY A 228 -12.05 2.09 4.13
N GLY A 229 -11.21 3.05 4.57
CA GLY A 229 -10.74 3.14 5.94
C GLY A 229 -11.88 3.38 6.94
N ALA A 230 -12.78 4.29 6.64
CA ALA A 230 -13.96 4.54 7.45
C ALA A 230 -14.89 3.30 7.51
N PHE A 231 -15.08 2.64 6.38
CA PHE A 231 -15.90 1.43 6.30
C PHE A 231 -15.34 0.28 7.16
N ILE A 232 -14.04 0.00 7.10
CA ILE A 232 -13.45 -1.10 7.90
C ILE A 232 -13.52 -0.78 9.40
N LEU A 233 -13.33 0.48 9.81
CA LEU A 233 -13.50 0.91 11.20
C LEU A 233 -14.95 0.79 11.64
N PHE A 234 -15.90 1.10 10.78
CA PHE A 234 -17.33 0.90 11.04
C PHE A 234 -17.68 -0.59 11.19
N VAL A 235 -17.16 -1.46 10.31
CA VAL A 235 -17.31 -2.92 10.44
C VAL A 235 -16.73 -3.40 11.78
N TRP A 236 -15.55 -2.92 12.15
CA TRP A 236 -14.91 -3.25 13.39
C TRP A 236 -15.75 -2.84 14.61
N TRP A 237 -16.36 -1.64 14.56
CA TRP A 237 -17.30 -1.17 15.57
C TRP A 237 -18.57 -2.06 15.63
N LEU A 238 -19.16 -2.41 14.47
CA LEU A 238 -20.33 -3.29 14.39
C LEU A 238 -20.07 -4.65 15.04
N VAL A 239 -18.97 -5.30 14.66
CA VAL A 239 -18.60 -6.65 15.14
C VAL A 239 -18.40 -6.67 16.66
N ARG A 240 -18.01 -5.54 17.26
CA ARG A 240 -17.79 -5.42 18.69
C ARG A 240 -19.03 -5.07 19.50
N ASN A 241 -19.93 -4.30 18.93
CA ASN A 241 -21.06 -3.72 19.69
C ASN A 241 -22.39 -4.41 19.39
N LEU A 242 -22.45 -5.23 18.33
CA LEU A 242 -23.65 -5.99 17.97
C LEU A 242 -23.43 -7.49 18.13
N PRO A 243 -24.50 -8.24 18.38
CA PRO A 243 -24.45 -9.71 18.30
C PRO A 243 -23.89 -10.16 16.95
N HIS A 244 -22.97 -11.12 16.94
CA HIS A 244 -22.23 -11.53 15.74
C HIS A 244 -23.13 -11.78 14.51
N ARG A 245 -24.29 -12.41 14.72
CA ARG A 245 -25.24 -12.68 13.61
C ARG A 245 -25.76 -11.39 12.97
N LEU A 246 -26.08 -10.38 13.79
CA LEU A 246 -26.58 -9.09 13.30
C LEU A 246 -25.45 -8.28 12.65
N ALA A 247 -24.26 -8.27 13.25
CA ALA A 247 -23.11 -7.58 12.70
C ALA A 247 -22.73 -8.09 11.31
N TRP A 248 -22.56 -9.41 11.16
CA TRP A 248 -22.25 -10.01 9.87
C TRP A 248 -23.40 -9.92 8.87
N GLY A 249 -24.64 -10.04 9.32
CA GLY A 249 -25.83 -9.81 8.50
C GLY A 249 -25.84 -8.38 7.92
N ALA A 250 -25.56 -7.37 8.74
CA ALA A 250 -25.47 -5.97 8.29
C ALA A 250 -24.31 -5.76 7.30
N VAL A 251 -23.12 -6.31 7.56
CA VAL A 251 -21.98 -6.23 6.64
C VAL A 251 -22.31 -6.87 5.29
N ILE A 252 -22.85 -8.09 5.30
CA ILE A 252 -23.23 -8.80 4.07
C ILE A 252 -24.30 -8.00 3.29
N LEU A 253 -25.30 -7.47 3.99
CA LEU A 253 -26.35 -6.66 3.36
C LEU A 253 -25.78 -5.40 2.72
N ILE A 254 -24.90 -4.66 3.42
CA ILE A 254 -24.27 -3.46 2.87
C ILE A 254 -23.41 -3.82 1.65
N MET A 255 -22.62 -4.88 1.73
CA MET A 255 -21.82 -5.33 0.59
C MET A 255 -22.69 -5.77 -0.60
N ALA A 256 -23.77 -6.52 -0.36
CA ALA A 256 -24.70 -6.95 -1.39
C ALA A 256 -25.39 -5.76 -2.08
N LEU A 257 -25.92 -4.80 -1.29
CA LEU A 257 -26.57 -3.60 -1.82
C LEU A 257 -25.58 -2.72 -2.60
N SER A 258 -24.36 -2.57 -2.09
CA SER A 258 -23.31 -1.80 -2.79
C SER A 258 -22.93 -2.48 -4.11
N SER A 259 -22.69 -3.78 -4.08
CA SER A 259 -22.35 -4.56 -5.28
C SER A 259 -23.49 -4.52 -6.30
N TRP A 260 -24.72 -4.74 -5.88
CA TRP A 260 -25.90 -4.66 -6.72
C TRP A 260 -26.07 -3.27 -7.36
N SER A 261 -25.89 -2.21 -6.56
CA SER A 261 -25.97 -0.84 -7.04
C SER A 261 -24.90 -0.53 -8.08
N ILE A 262 -23.67 -1.03 -7.90
CA ILE A 262 -22.55 -0.84 -8.84
C ILE A 262 -22.83 -1.62 -10.13
N ILE A 263 -23.12 -2.93 -10.02
CA ILE A 263 -23.32 -3.81 -11.18
C ILE A 263 -24.45 -3.29 -12.07
N ASN A 264 -25.58 -2.87 -11.49
CA ASN A 264 -26.72 -2.39 -12.27
C ASN A 264 -26.47 -1.01 -12.92
N ARG A 265 -25.39 -0.35 -12.56
CA ARG A 265 -24.99 0.95 -13.15
C ARG A 265 -23.79 0.86 -14.08
N LEU A 266 -23.16 -0.31 -14.19
CA LEU A 266 -22.09 -0.55 -15.16
C LEU A 266 -22.71 -0.73 -16.55
N PRO A 267 -22.20 -0.05 -17.59
CA PRO A 267 -22.68 -0.26 -18.95
C PRO A 267 -22.35 -1.67 -19.42
N SER A 268 -23.30 -2.28 -20.12
CA SER A 268 -23.08 -3.57 -20.78
C SER A 268 -22.16 -3.42 -21.99
N PRO A 269 -21.19 -4.29 -22.24
CA PRO A 269 -20.44 -4.32 -23.50
C PRO A 269 -21.35 -4.72 -24.68
N PRO A 270 -21.13 -4.23 -25.91
CA PRO A 270 -20.11 -3.26 -26.29
C PRO A 270 -20.45 -1.84 -25.86
N ILE A 271 -19.49 -1.14 -25.31
CA ILE A 271 -19.66 0.26 -24.91
C ILE A 271 -19.69 1.08 -26.19
N THR A 272 -20.85 1.57 -26.57
CA THR A 272 -20.99 2.55 -27.64
C THR A 272 -20.68 3.95 -27.10
N ASN A 273 -20.18 4.83 -27.97
CA ASN A 273 -19.68 6.17 -27.59
C ASN A 273 -20.73 7.09 -26.95
N ASP A 274 -22.00 6.72 -27.00
CA ASP A 274 -23.12 7.51 -26.50
C ASP A 274 -23.54 7.19 -25.06
N THR A 275 -22.87 6.26 -24.41
CA THR A 275 -23.19 5.93 -23.01
C THR A 275 -22.50 6.92 -22.07
N SER A 276 -23.18 8.03 -21.77
CA SER A 276 -22.87 8.83 -20.59
C SER A 276 -23.20 8.01 -19.34
N PHE A 277 -22.17 7.51 -18.68
CA PHE A 277 -22.35 6.82 -17.42
C PHE A 277 -22.25 7.85 -16.28
N GLU A 278 -23.38 8.25 -15.74
CA GLU A 278 -23.45 9.11 -14.59
C GLU A 278 -23.44 8.30 -13.28
N ILE A 279 -22.24 7.92 -12.81
CA ILE A 279 -22.11 7.72 -11.37
C ILE A 279 -22.12 9.11 -10.72
N PRO A 280 -22.93 9.35 -9.68
CA PRO A 280 -23.12 10.69 -9.09
C PRO A 280 -21.83 11.41 -8.68
N PHE A 281 -20.72 10.69 -8.54
CA PHE A 281 -19.41 11.21 -8.13
C PHE A 281 -18.31 11.04 -9.16
N SER A 282 -18.61 10.69 -10.39
CA SER A 282 -17.62 10.43 -11.46
C SER A 282 -16.37 9.64 -11.00
N LEU A 283 -16.54 8.72 -10.04
CA LEU A 283 -15.45 7.88 -9.50
C LEU A 283 -14.93 6.90 -10.54
N ILE A 284 -15.81 6.47 -11.45
CA ILE A 284 -15.48 5.56 -12.55
C ILE A 284 -15.78 6.30 -13.85
N ASP A 285 -14.73 6.69 -14.57
CA ASP A 285 -14.87 7.32 -15.87
C ASP A 285 -15.09 6.27 -16.98
N GLN A 286 -15.60 6.69 -18.12
CA GLN A 286 -15.92 5.84 -19.26
C GLN A 286 -14.68 5.06 -19.75
N HIS A 287 -13.50 5.68 -19.77
CA HIS A 287 -12.27 5.01 -20.18
C HIS A 287 -11.93 3.84 -19.26
N ARG A 288 -12.08 3.98 -17.93
CA ARG A 288 -11.85 2.87 -16.99
C ARG A 288 -12.82 1.70 -17.19
N GLN A 289 -14.08 2.00 -17.52
CA GLN A 289 -15.07 0.95 -17.79
C GLN A 289 -14.68 0.15 -19.04
N ILE A 290 -14.18 0.82 -20.09
CA ILE A 290 -13.66 0.17 -21.30
C ILE A 290 -12.44 -0.69 -20.96
N ILE A 291 -11.49 -0.16 -20.20
CA ILE A 291 -10.31 -0.91 -19.73
C ILE A 291 -10.73 -2.17 -18.96
N TRP A 292 -11.69 -2.03 -18.05
CA TRP A 292 -12.16 -3.16 -17.24
C TRP A 292 -12.89 -4.21 -18.08
N GLY A 293 -13.75 -3.79 -19.00
CA GLY A 293 -14.44 -4.68 -19.94
C GLY A 293 -13.45 -5.49 -20.78
N PHE A 294 -12.47 -4.82 -21.38
CA PHE A 294 -11.38 -5.46 -22.13
C PHE A 294 -10.59 -6.45 -21.26
N THR A 295 -10.21 -6.03 -20.04
CA THR A 295 -9.42 -6.87 -19.12
C THR A 295 -10.19 -8.13 -18.73
N LEU A 296 -11.49 -8.01 -18.43
CA LEU A 296 -12.34 -9.14 -18.07
C LEU A 296 -12.56 -10.08 -19.26
N GLU A 297 -12.76 -9.55 -20.47
CA GLU A 297 -12.81 -10.35 -21.71
C GLU A 297 -11.54 -11.21 -21.89
N LYS A 298 -10.36 -10.60 -21.69
CA LYS A 298 -9.08 -11.34 -21.75
C LYS A 298 -8.94 -12.38 -20.64
N ALA A 299 -9.44 -12.10 -19.45
CA ALA A 299 -9.41 -13.04 -18.33
C ALA A 299 -10.15 -14.35 -18.63
N GLU A 300 -11.20 -14.32 -19.46
CA GLU A 300 -11.95 -15.50 -19.86
C GLU A 300 -11.12 -16.50 -20.68
N ALA A 301 -10.09 -16.03 -21.38
CA ALA A 301 -9.19 -16.88 -22.16
C ALA A 301 -8.23 -17.71 -21.29
N ALA A 302 -7.94 -17.27 -20.06
CA ALA A 302 -7.07 -17.97 -19.11
C ALA A 302 -7.66 -18.01 -17.68
N PRO A 303 -8.80 -18.65 -17.46
CA PRO A 303 -9.63 -18.44 -16.27
C PRO A 303 -9.03 -18.98 -14.97
N TRP A 304 -8.15 -19.98 -15.02
CA TRP A 304 -7.65 -20.67 -13.83
C TRP A 304 -6.37 -20.04 -13.26
N PHE A 305 -5.37 -19.80 -14.10
CA PHE A 305 -4.05 -19.30 -13.70
C PHE A 305 -3.70 -17.93 -14.29
N GLY A 306 -4.59 -17.36 -15.13
CA GLY A 306 -4.39 -16.05 -15.75
C GLY A 306 -3.26 -16.03 -16.79
N HIS A 307 -2.89 -14.82 -17.18
CA HIS A 307 -1.90 -14.57 -18.23
C HIS A 307 -0.47 -14.36 -17.71
N GLY A 308 -0.30 -14.27 -16.40
CA GLY A 308 0.98 -13.96 -15.75
C GLY A 308 1.04 -12.51 -15.19
N PRO A 309 1.73 -12.31 -14.04
CA PRO A 309 1.92 -11.02 -13.42
C PRO A 309 2.46 -9.93 -14.36
N ASP A 310 1.82 -8.75 -14.36
CA ASP A 310 2.21 -7.54 -15.12
C ASP A 310 2.19 -7.73 -16.65
N LEU A 311 1.30 -8.57 -17.18
CA LEU A 311 1.22 -8.86 -18.62
C LEU A 311 -0.07 -8.40 -19.31
N ILE A 312 -1.07 -7.91 -18.59
CA ILE A 312 -2.32 -7.50 -19.21
C ILE A 312 -2.15 -6.42 -20.28
N ASN A 313 -1.19 -5.53 -20.13
CA ASN A 313 -0.85 -4.48 -21.09
C ASN A 313 -0.05 -5.00 -22.31
N ARG A 314 0.31 -6.28 -22.35
CA ARG A 314 1.03 -6.96 -23.43
C ARG A 314 0.14 -7.87 -24.25
N LEU A 315 -1.09 -8.11 -23.79
CA LEU A 315 -2.02 -8.97 -24.50
C LEU A 315 -2.41 -8.39 -25.87
N PRO A 316 -2.73 -9.25 -26.83
CA PRO A 316 -3.21 -8.82 -28.13
C PRO A 316 -4.41 -7.88 -28.01
N GLY A 317 -4.34 -6.73 -28.65
CA GLY A 317 -5.36 -5.69 -28.60
C GLY A 317 -5.16 -4.62 -27.53
N ALA A 318 -4.34 -4.85 -26.49
CA ALA A 318 -4.13 -3.90 -25.40
C ALA A 318 -3.65 -2.51 -25.86
N ASN A 319 -2.77 -2.48 -26.86
CA ASN A 319 -2.18 -1.25 -27.42
C ASN A 319 -3.00 -0.61 -28.56
N ILE A 320 -4.13 -1.20 -28.94
CA ILE A 320 -5.01 -0.63 -29.96
C ILE A 320 -5.71 0.60 -29.36
N LYS A 321 -5.80 1.67 -30.16
CA LYS A 321 -6.58 2.85 -29.75
C LYS A 321 -8.07 2.54 -29.77
N ILE A 322 -8.73 2.92 -28.69
CA ILE A 322 -10.19 2.83 -28.58
C ILE A 322 -10.81 3.73 -29.66
N PRO A 323 -11.78 3.25 -30.46
CA PRO A 323 -12.50 4.07 -31.41
C PRO A 323 -13.07 5.33 -30.74
N ASN A 324 -12.87 6.49 -31.37
CA ASN A 324 -13.27 7.80 -30.89
C ASN A 324 -12.65 8.27 -29.54
N PHE A 325 -11.75 7.48 -28.94
CA PHE A 325 -10.92 7.89 -27.82
C PHE A 325 -9.44 7.98 -28.28
N ASN A 326 -8.74 9.02 -27.89
CA ASN A 326 -7.30 9.12 -28.19
C ASN A 326 -6.45 8.38 -27.13
N GLN A 327 -6.94 7.24 -26.65
CA GLN A 327 -6.30 6.41 -25.64
C GLN A 327 -6.35 4.93 -26.03
N GLN A 328 -5.41 4.13 -25.54
CA GLN A 328 -5.37 2.68 -25.74
C GLN A 328 -6.33 1.95 -24.82
N TYR A 329 -6.71 0.70 -25.17
CA TYR A 329 -7.47 -0.18 -24.28
C TYR A 329 -6.77 -0.39 -22.95
N ILE A 330 -5.46 -0.67 -22.95
CA ILE A 330 -4.64 -0.73 -21.73
C ILE A 330 -3.39 0.13 -21.92
N PRO A 331 -3.41 1.41 -21.52
CA PRO A 331 -2.23 2.28 -21.68
C PRO A 331 -1.06 1.86 -20.79
N ALA A 332 -1.34 1.32 -19.60
CA ALA A 332 -0.30 0.84 -18.68
C ALA A 332 -0.80 -0.34 -17.83
N HIS A 333 -1.98 -0.21 -17.21
CA HIS A 333 -2.59 -1.20 -16.31
C HIS A 333 -4.10 -0.91 -16.16
N PRO A 334 -4.90 -1.86 -15.59
CA PRO A 334 -6.37 -1.72 -15.51
C PRO A 334 -6.87 -0.67 -14.50
N HIS A 335 -6.03 -0.07 -13.70
CA HIS A 335 -6.41 0.83 -12.60
C HIS A 335 -7.34 0.22 -11.55
N ASN A 336 -7.33 -1.10 -11.41
CA ASN A 336 -8.12 -1.86 -10.44
C ASN A 336 -7.40 -3.16 -10.12
N TRP A 337 -6.83 -3.27 -8.93
CA TRP A 337 -6.05 -4.45 -8.54
C TRP A 337 -6.86 -5.76 -8.58
N ALA A 338 -8.16 -5.71 -8.29
CA ALA A 338 -8.96 -6.93 -8.26
C ALA A 338 -9.13 -7.50 -9.67
N ILE A 339 -9.43 -6.66 -10.66
CA ILE A 339 -9.54 -7.05 -12.06
C ILE A 339 -8.17 -7.44 -12.61
N GLU A 340 -7.10 -6.69 -12.26
CA GLU A 340 -5.72 -6.96 -12.68
C GLU A 340 -5.26 -8.34 -12.17
N ILE A 341 -5.32 -8.59 -10.87
CA ILE A 341 -4.92 -9.87 -10.27
C ILE A 341 -5.79 -11.02 -10.80
N PHE A 342 -7.09 -10.81 -10.99
CA PHE A 342 -7.96 -11.82 -11.56
C PHE A 342 -7.57 -12.21 -12.98
N ALA A 343 -7.28 -11.23 -13.85
CA ALA A 343 -6.87 -11.48 -15.22
C ALA A 343 -5.46 -12.08 -15.32
N GLU A 344 -4.55 -11.68 -14.44
CA GLU A 344 -3.15 -12.07 -14.50
C GLU A 344 -2.83 -13.35 -13.72
N THR A 345 -3.56 -13.65 -12.64
CA THR A 345 -3.29 -14.85 -11.82
C THR A 345 -4.47 -15.84 -11.78
N GLY A 346 -5.54 -15.52 -12.49
CA GLY A 346 -6.73 -16.35 -12.62
C GLY A 346 -7.54 -16.50 -11.32
N ARG A 347 -8.52 -17.39 -11.36
CA ARG A 347 -9.38 -17.70 -10.22
C ARG A 347 -8.60 -18.25 -9.03
N VAL A 348 -7.57 -19.06 -9.29
CA VAL A 348 -6.75 -19.71 -8.25
C VAL A 348 -5.93 -18.66 -7.50
N GLY A 349 -5.20 -17.80 -8.21
CA GLY A 349 -4.39 -16.75 -7.58
C GLY A 349 -5.23 -15.70 -6.86
N MET A 350 -6.38 -15.32 -7.43
CA MET A 350 -7.31 -14.39 -6.79
C MET A 350 -7.94 -15.00 -5.52
N ALA A 351 -8.40 -16.24 -5.56
CA ALA A 351 -8.98 -16.90 -4.39
C ALA A 351 -7.96 -17.06 -3.27
N ALA A 352 -6.71 -17.40 -3.59
CA ALA A 352 -5.62 -17.47 -2.63
C ALA A 352 -5.38 -16.10 -1.96
N LEU A 353 -5.32 -15.00 -2.74
CA LEU A 353 -5.16 -13.66 -2.20
C LEU A 353 -6.33 -13.26 -1.28
N LEU A 354 -7.56 -13.48 -1.70
CA LEU A 354 -8.74 -13.16 -0.88
C LEU A 354 -8.78 -13.96 0.41
N MET A 355 -8.36 -15.22 0.38
CA MET A 355 -8.22 -16.05 1.57
C MET A 355 -7.15 -15.49 2.51
N ALA A 356 -5.99 -15.11 2.02
CA ALA A 356 -4.93 -14.51 2.84
C ALA A 356 -5.38 -13.19 3.48
N LEU A 357 -6.06 -12.32 2.72
CA LEU A 357 -6.63 -11.07 3.24
C LEU A 357 -7.70 -11.32 4.30
N PHE A 358 -8.57 -12.30 4.07
CA PHE A 358 -9.59 -12.69 5.05
C PHE A 358 -8.98 -13.18 6.37
N LEU A 359 -7.98 -14.06 6.30
CA LEU A 359 -7.29 -14.58 7.48
C LEU A 359 -6.55 -13.48 8.25
N PHE A 360 -5.88 -12.58 7.53
CA PHE A 360 -5.21 -11.43 8.10
C PHE A 360 -6.19 -10.47 8.80
N LEU A 361 -7.28 -10.11 8.13
CA LEU A 361 -8.32 -9.24 8.69
C LEU A 361 -9.00 -9.89 9.90
N ARG A 362 -9.33 -11.18 9.82
CA ARG A 362 -9.89 -11.94 10.93
C ARG A 362 -8.98 -11.90 12.17
N GLU A 363 -7.67 -12.03 11.97
CA GLU A 363 -6.70 -11.96 13.06
C GLU A 363 -6.68 -10.57 13.71
N LEU A 364 -6.69 -9.50 12.90
CA LEU A 364 -6.76 -8.13 13.40
C LEU A 364 -8.05 -7.83 14.16
N LEU A 365 -9.20 -8.27 13.64
CA LEU A 365 -10.51 -8.03 14.27
C LEU A 365 -10.68 -8.75 15.61
N ARG A 366 -9.90 -9.81 15.86
CA ARG A 366 -9.90 -10.53 17.14
C ARG A 366 -9.08 -9.86 18.24
N ARG A 367 -8.15 -8.99 17.87
CA ARG A 367 -7.31 -8.31 18.85
C ARG A 367 -8.08 -7.27 19.66
N PRO A 368 -7.64 -6.97 20.89
CA PRO A 368 -8.28 -5.96 21.72
C PRO A 368 -8.28 -4.58 21.03
N PRO A 369 -9.29 -3.72 21.31
CA PRO A 369 -9.40 -2.42 20.67
C PRO A 369 -8.36 -1.46 21.22
N THR A 370 -7.34 -1.22 20.44
CA THR A 370 -6.33 -0.19 20.72
C THR A 370 -6.28 0.80 19.58
N LEU A 371 -5.71 1.98 19.83
CA LEU A 371 -5.46 2.98 18.81
C LEU A 371 -4.63 2.41 17.64
N LEU A 372 -3.64 1.58 17.97
CA LEU A 372 -2.74 0.94 17.00
C LEU A 372 -3.50 -0.05 16.09
N ILE A 373 -4.37 -0.90 16.66
CA ILE A 373 -5.23 -1.79 15.86
C ILE A 373 -6.15 -0.98 14.95
N GLY A 374 -6.76 0.11 15.47
CA GLY A 374 -7.56 1.02 14.64
C GLY A 374 -6.76 1.61 13.47
N GLY A 375 -5.52 2.02 13.72
CA GLY A 375 -4.61 2.53 12.69
C GLY A 375 -4.26 1.50 11.63
N VAL A 376 -3.96 0.25 12.04
CA VAL A 376 -3.68 -0.86 11.10
C VAL A 376 -4.92 -1.19 10.26
N LEU A 377 -6.10 -1.28 10.88
CA LEU A 377 -7.35 -1.53 10.17
C LEU A 377 -7.66 -0.41 9.17
N ALA A 378 -7.53 0.85 9.57
CA ALA A 378 -7.75 1.99 8.71
C ALA A 378 -6.77 1.99 7.52
N LEU A 379 -5.48 1.77 7.76
CA LEU A 379 -4.48 1.65 6.69
C LEU A 379 -4.85 0.55 5.70
N ASN A 380 -5.29 -0.62 6.19
CA ASN A 380 -5.73 -1.72 5.33
C ASN A 380 -6.94 -1.33 4.48
N GLY A 381 -7.99 -0.76 5.10
CA GLY A 381 -9.16 -0.31 4.36
C GLY A 381 -8.79 0.73 3.29
N ILE A 382 -7.95 1.70 3.64
CA ILE A 382 -7.49 2.73 2.71
C ILE A 382 -6.70 2.11 1.54
N TYR A 383 -5.71 1.29 1.82
CA TYR A 383 -4.83 0.73 0.79
C TYR A 383 -5.59 -0.14 -0.21
N TRP A 384 -6.35 -1.14 0.28
CA TRP A 384 -7.03 -2.09 -0.58
C TRP A 384 -8.19 -1.46 -1.36
N VAL A 385 -8.94 -0.55 -0.74
CA VAL A 385 -10.06 0.13 -1.42
C VAL A 385 -9.55 1.21 -2.38
N SER A 386 -8.52 1.96 -2.02
CA SER A 386 -7.85 2.90 -2.95
C SER A 386 -7.35 2.19 -4.20
N GLY A 387 -6.79 1.00 -4.05
CA GLY A 387 -6.27 0.22 -5.15
C GLY A 387 -7.31 -0.25 -6.18
N LEU A 388 -8.61 -0.19 -5.86
CA LEU A 388 -9.69 -0.42 -6.83
C LEU A 388 -9.83 0.70 -7.88
N ALA A 389 -9.16 1.83 -7.68
CA ALA A 389 -9.20 2.97 -8.60
C ALA A 389 -7.81 3.63 -8.76
N ASN A 390 -6.74 2.91 -8.48
CA ASN A 390 -5.37 3.43 -8.42
C ASN A 390 -4.47 2.81 -9.51
N VAL A 391 -3.19 2.79 -9.23
CA VAL A 391 -2.14 2.21 -10.07
C VAL A 391 -2.17 0.67 -10.04
N SER A 392 -1.32 0.05 -10.87
CA SER A 392 -1.11 -1.39 -10.86
C SER A 392 -0.75 -1.92 -9.48
N PHE A 393 -1.29 -3.08 -9.15
CA PHE A 393 -0.90 -3.84 -7.96
C PHE A 393 0.62 -4.11 -7.92
N TRP A 394 1.24 -4.33 -9.08
CA TRP A 394 2.67 -4.60 -9.20
C TRP A 394 3.56 -3.35 -9.07
N SER A 395 3.01 -2.17 -8.85
CA SER A 395 3.80 -0.95 -8.67
C SER A 395 4.60 -0.98 -7.37
N ALA A 396 5.94 -0.94 -7.48
CA ALA A 396 6.85 -1.07 -6.35
C ALA A 396 6.63 -0.01 -5.26
N TRP A 397 6.41 1.25 -5.67
CA TRP A 397 6.17 2.35 -4.74
C TRP A 397 4.85 2.18 -3.97
N TRP A 398 3.80 1.59 -4.60
CA TRP A 398 2.53 1.35 -3.96
C TRP A 398 2.61 0.20 -2.94
N GLN A 399 3.22 -0.92 -3.32
CA GLN A 399 3.53 -2.03 -2.41
C GLN A 399 4.42 -1.57 -1.25
N GLY A 400 5.48 -0.81 -1.56
CA GLY A 400 6.38 -0.24 -0.57
C GLY A 400 5.67 0.69 0.42
N THR A 401 4.75 1.53 -0.05
CA THR A 401 3.94 2.40 0.82
C THR A 401 3.20 1.58 1.88
N TYR A 402 2.49 0.55 1.47
CA TYR A 402 1.73 -0.30 2.40
C TYR A 402 2.63 -1.04 3.38
N LEU A 403 3.67 -1.68 2.89
CA LEU A 403 4.55 -2.53 3.70
C LEU A 403 5.35 -1.72 4.72
N LEU A 404 5.87 -0.55 4.33
CA LEU A 404 6.59 0.33 5.24
C LEU A 404 5.71 0.88 6.35
N LEU A 405 4.54 1.40 5.99
CA LEU A 405 3.60 1.95 6.96
C LEU A 405 3.05 0.86 7.89
N SER A 406 2.81 -0.35 7.36
CA SER A 406 2.43 -1.51 8.17
C SER A 406 3.55 -1.92 9.14
N ALA A 407 4.80 -1.99 8.68
CA ALA A 407 5.94 -2.35 9.55
C ALA A 407 6.11 -1.37 10.72
N LEU A 408 5.96 -0.05 10.47
CA LEU A 408 5.98 0.98 11.52
C LEU A 408 4.87 0.79 12.55
N LEU A 409 3.63 0.56 12.10
CA LEU A 409 2.49 0.35 13.00
C LEU A 409 2.62 -0.94 13.81
N PHE A 410 3.03 -2.05 13.18
CA PHE A 410 3.23 -3.32 13.88
C PHE A 410 4.40 -3.26 14.88
N ALA A 411 5.49 -2.54 14.55
CA ALA A 411 6.58 -2.30 15.49
C ALA A 411 6.10 -1.50 16.71
N ALA A 412 5.27 -0.48 16.49
CA ALA A 412 4.67 0.30 17.58
C ALA A 412 3.76 -0.57 18.46
N MET A 413 2.93 -1.45 17.86
CA MET A 413 2.06 -2.37 18.62
C MET A 413 2.87 -3.29 19.52
N ARG A 414 3.95 -3.87 19.01
CA ARG A 414 4.78 -4.80 19.79
C ARG A 414 5.44 -4.12 21.00
N LEU A 415 5.86 -2.86 20.87
CA LEU A 415 6.47 -2.11 21.96
C LEU A 415 5.46 -1.57 22.98
N ASP A 416 4.19 -1.45 22.59
CA ASP A 416 3.09 -1.08 23.49
C ASP A 416 2.60 -2.28 24.34
N GLU A 417 2.73 -3.50 23.79
CA GLU A 417 2.38 -4.76 24.45
C GLU A 417 3.49 -5.29 25.39
N ALA A 418 4.72 -4.78 25.31
CA ALA A 418 5.91 -5.21 26.05
C ALA A 418 6.14 -4.38 27.32
#